data_3a967fca889d005b41aab028a5dd34ad
#
_entry.id   3a967fca889d005b41aab028a5dd34ad
#
_cell.length_a   1.000
_cell.length_b   1.000
_cell.length_c   1.000
_cell.angle_alpha   90.00
_cell.angle_beta   90.00
_cell.angle_gamma   90.00
#
_symmetry.space_group_name_H-M   'P 1'
#
loop_
_entity.id
_entity.type
_entity.pdbx_description
1 polymer ?
#
loop_
_entity_poly.entity_id
_entity_poly.type
_entity_poly.pdbx_seq_one_letter_code
_entity_poly.pdbx_strand_id
1 'polypeptide(L)'
;MTKHPKTLLVIVAEAGLEKQLVRDARQRGAQGWTVNEVHGAGLEGVREGAWEAGRTIELKVICDEAVADAIAEHMLTVYAPNYSVAMYFSTVAVLRPERF
;
A
#
# COMPACT_ATOMS: atom_id res chain seq x y z
N MET A 1 -6.46 -23.67 15.93
CA MET A 1 -7.00 -22.77 14.90
C MET A 1 -6.11 -22.83 13.67
N THR A 2 -6.69 -23.02 12.51
CA THR A 2 -5.92 -23.09 11.26
C THR A 2 -5.67 -21.70 10.72
N LYS A 3 -4.42 -21.42 10.43
CA LYS A 3 -3.99 -20.12 9.90
C LYS A 3 -3.31 -20.34 8.55
N HIS A 4 -3.46 -19.37 7.66
CA HIS A 4 -2.93 -19.46 6.31
C HIS A 4 -2.04 -18.26 6.01
N PRO A 5 -0.84 -18.45 5.44
CA PRO A 5 0.04 -17.34 5.15
C PRO A 5 -0.44 -16.52 3.95
N LYS A 6 -0.33 -15.24 4.07
CA LYS A 6 -0.54 -14.28 2.98
C LYS A 6 0.52 -13.18 3.11
N THR A 7 0.59 -12.32 2.13
CA THR A 7 1.49 -11.18 2.15
C THR A 7 0.70 -9.91 2.39
N LEU A 8 1.17 -9.09 3.33
CA LEU A 8 0.68 -7.74 3.52
C LEU A 8 1.63 -6.80 2.79
N LEU A 9 1.09 -6.03 1.87
CA LEU A 9 1.81 -4.93 1.23
C LEU A 9 1.29 -3.63 1.81
N VAL A 10 2.20 -2.80 2.30
CA VAL A 10 1.86 -1.46 2.80
C VAL A 10 2.47 -0.43 1.88
N ILE A 11 1.65 0.48 1.40
CA ILE A 11 2.07 1.57 0.51
C ILE A 11 1.79 2.88 1.25
N VAL A 12 2.86 3.64 1.52
CA VAL A 12 2.75 4.95 2.17
C VAL A 12 2.96 6.00 1.10
N ALA A 13 1.99 6.89 0.95
CA ALA A 13 2.02 7.89 -0.11
C ALA A 13 1.19 9.11 0.28
N GLU A 14 1.25 10.14 -0.55
CA GLU A 14 0.43 11.33 -0.33
C GLU A 14 -1.05 11.02 -0.61
N ALA A 15 -1.92 11.64 0.15
CA ALA A 15 -3.36 11.36 0.10
C ALA A 15 -3.98 11.60 -1.28
N GLY A 16 -3.43 12.52 -2.05
CA GLY A 16 -3.95 12.83 -3.38
C GLY A 16 -3.85 11.67 -4.36
N LEU A 17 -3.03 10.67 -4.07
CA LEU A 17 -2.86 9.51 -4.95
C LEU A 17 -3.81 8.36 -4.62
N GLU A 18 -4.61 8.47 -3.56
CA GLU A 18 -5.40 7.34 -3.06
C GLU A 18 -6.22 6.64 -4.15
N LYS A 19 -7.01 7.39 -4.91
CA LYS A 19 -7.89 6.78 -5.90
C LYS A 19 -7.12 6.02 -6.98
N GLN A 20 -6.03 6.61 -7.43
CA GLN A 20 -5.20 6.01 -8.48
C GLN A 20 -4.52 4.74 -7.98
N LEU A 21 -3.96 4.78 -6.76
CA LEU A 21 -3.29 3.63 -6.17
C LEU A 21 -4.26 2.47 -5.95
N VAL A 22 -5.45 2.75 -5.44
CA VAL A 22 -6.48 1.74 -5.24
C VAL A 22 -6.90 1.12 -6.57
N ARG A 23 -7.18 1.94 -7.55
CA ARG A 23 -7.57 1.46 -8.89
C ARG A 23 -6.49 0.54 -9.46
N ASP A 24 -5.24 0.97 -9.40
CA ASP A 24 -4.14 0.21 -9.99
C ASP A 24 -3.88 -1.09 -9.23
N ALA A 25 -4.03 -1.07 -7.90
CA ALA A 25 -3.90 -2.29 -7.10
C ALA A 25 -4.99 -3.29 -7.44
N ARG A 26 -6.23 -2.83 -7.60
CA ARG A 26 -7.35 -3.70 -7.97
C ARG A 26 -7.14 -4.33 -9.33
N GLN A 27 -6.64 -3.58 -10.29
CA GLN A 27 -6.38 -4.09 -11.62
C GLN A 27 -5.33 -5.20 -11.62
N ARG A 28 -4.50 -5.26 -10.58
CA ARG A 28 -3.45 -6.27 -10.44
C ARG A 28 -3.81 -7.40 -9.50
N GLY A 29 -5.04 -7.43 -9.01
CA GLY A 29 -5.55 -8.57 -8.28
C GLY A 29 -5.89 -8.33 -6.82
N ALA A 30 -5.77 -7.10 -6.30
CA ALA A 30 -6.19 -6.80 -4.94
C ALA A 30 -7.69 -7.00 -4.82
N GLN A 31 -8.12 -7.87 -3.91
CA GLN A 31 -9.54 -8.13 -3.68
C GLN A 31 -10.12 -7.22 -2.61
N GLY A 32 -9.27 -6.75 -1.70
CA GLY A 32 -9.68 -5.83 -0.65
C GLY A 32 -8.51 -4.97 -0.22
N TRP A 33 -8.81 -3.88 0.44
CA TRP A 33 -7.79 -2.94 0.90
C TRP A 33 -8.31 -2.12 2.07
N THR A 34 -7.36 -1.53 2.80
CA THR A 34 -7.67 -0.59 3.87
C THR A 34 -6.83 0.65 3.67
N VAL A 35 -7.44 1.81 3.84
CA VAL A 35 -6.72 3.09 3.75
C VAL A 35 -6.95 3.86 5.02
N ASN A 36 -5.88 4.41 5.59
CA ASN A 36 -5.99 5.32 6.71
C ASN A 36 -4.94 6.41 6.61
N GLU A 37 -5.25 7.57 7.21
CA GLU A 37 -4.29 8.65 7.29
C GLU A 37 -3.29 8.36 8.39
N VAL A 38 -2.03 8.73 8.15
CA VAL A 38 -0.95 8.51 9.10
C VAL A 38 -0.12 9.77 9.24
N HIS A 39 0.56 9.89 10.37
CA HIS A 39 1.50 10.97 10.65
C HIS A 39 2.86 10.37 10.92
N GLY A 40 3.90 11.09 10.57
CA GLY A 40 5.25 10.64 10.86
C GLY A 40 6.27 11.32 9.99
N ALA A 41 7.51 10.89 10.18
CA ALA A 41 8.62 11.26 9.33
C ALA A 41 9.09 10.01 8.60
N GLY A 42 9.32 10.12 7.32
CA GLY A 42 9.74 9.00 6.50
C GLY A 42 11.16 9.14 6.01
N LEU A 43 11.53 8.24 5.12
CA LEU A 43 12.84 8.25 4.49
C LEU A 43 13.10 9.53 3.70
N GLU A 44 12.05 10.16 3.24
CA GLU A 44 12.11 11.41 2.50
C GLU A 44 12.12 12.63 3.43
N GLY A 45 12.32 12.41 4.74
CA GLY A 45 12.24 13.45 5.73
C GLY A 45 10.84 13.61 6.29
N VAL A 46 10.62 14.71 6.98
CA VAL A 46 9.33 14.99 7.58
C VAL A 46 8.32 15.28 6.49
N ARG A 47 7.25 14.51 6.49
CA ARG A 47 6.12 14.81 5.62
C ARG A 47 5.29 15.86 6.32
N GLU A 48 5.79 17.05 6.33
CA GLU A 48 5.06 18.11 6.94
C GLU A 48 3.86 18.41 6.09
N GLY A 49 2.74 18.34 6.69
CA GLY A 49 1.58 18.87 6.05
C GLY A 49 1.67 20.38 5.98
N ALA A 50 2.83 20.87 5.62
CA ALA A 50 3.03 22.30 5.49
C ALA A 50 2.02 22.91 4.53
N TRP A 51 1.44 22.05 3.73
CA TRP A 51 0.31 22.39 2.89
C TRP A 51 -0.74 21.31 3.03
N GLU A 52 -1.98 21.64 2.69
CA GLU A 52 -3.11 20.73 2.80
C GLU A 52 -2.87 19.41 2.08
N ALA A 53 -2.20 19.50 0.94
CA ALA A 53 -1.92 18.35 0.11
C ALA A 53 -0.89 17.42 0.74
N GLY A 54 -0.27 17.85 1.84
CA GLY A 54 0.78 17.08 2.50
C GLY A 54 0.30 15.94 3.36
N ARG A 55 -0.99 15.64 3.37
CA ARG A 55 -1.49 14.51 4.16
C ARG A 55 -0.98 13.21 3.56
N THR A 56 -0.68 12.28 4.46
CA THR A 56 -0.11 10.98 4.10
C THR A 56 -1.10 9.88 4.43
N ILE A 57 -1.18 8.90 3.57
CA ILE A 57 -2.01 7.72 3.78
C ILE A 57 -1.17 6.46 3.76
N GLU A 58 -1.71 5.42 4.39
CA GLU A 58 -1.26 4.05 4.26
C GLU A 58 -2.34 3.27 3.54
N LEU A 59 -1.97 2.66 2.41
CA LEU A 59 -2.83 1.71 1.72
C LEU A 59 -2.30 0.32 2.02
N LYS A 60 -3.14 -0.53 2.59
CA LYS A 60 -2.77 -1.89 2.98
C LYS A 60 -3.53 -2.89 2.14
N VAL A 61 -2.82 -3.83 1.57
CA VAL A 61 -3.41 -4.91 0.78
C VAL A 61 -2.88 -6.24 1.31
N ILE A 62 -3.78 -7.16 1.63
CA ILE A 62 -3.40 -8.53 1.97
C ILE A 62 -3.76 -9.39 0.77
N CYS A 63 -2.79 -10.14 0.27
CA CYS A 63 -2.95 -10.89 -0.98
C CYS A 63 -1.87 -11.97 -1.09
N ASP A 64 -1.89 -12.71 -2.17
CA ASP A 64 -0.82 -13.64 -2.46
C ASP A 64 0.47 -12.88 -2.80
N GLU A 65 1.61 -13.49 -2.54
CA GLU A 65 2.90 -12.85 -2.76
C GLU A 65 3.05 -12.34 -4.19
N ALA A 66 2.63 -13.14 -5.17
CA ALA A 66 2.75 -12.74 -6.58
C ALA A 66 1.93 -11.48 -6.89
N VAL A 67 0.76 -11.34 -6.29
CA VAL A 67 -0.07 -10.14 -6.46
C VAL A 67 0.60 -8.95 -5.80
N ALA A 68 1.13 -9.13 -4.59
CA ALA A 68 1.84 -8.06 -3.88
C ALA A 68 3.04 -7.57 -4.68
N ASP A 69 3.80 -8.49 -5.25
CA ASP A 69 4.97 -8.15 -6.08
C ASP A 69 4.55 -7.37 -7.33
N ALA A 70 3.49 -7.79 -7.99
CA ALA A 70 3.00 -7.10 -9.19
C ALA A 70 2.55 -5.67 -8.87
N ILE A 71 1.86 -5.50 -7.74
CA ILE A 71 1.42 -4.17 -7.31
C ILE A 71 2.64 -3.30 -6.99
N ALA A 72 3.58 -3.82 -6.20
CA ALA A 72 4.75 -3.05 -5.80
C ALA A 72 5.60 -2.63 -6.99
N GLU A 73 5.82 -3.54 -7.94
CA GLU A 73 6.56 -3.23 -9.16
C GLU A 73 5.90 -2.09 -9.93
N HIS A 74 4.59 -2.15 -10.06
CA HIS A 74 3.84 -1.09 -10.75
C HIS A 74 4.01 0.25 -10.05
N MET A 75 3.91 0.27 -8.73
CA MET A 75 4.05 1.51 -7.96
C MET A 75 5.46 2.10 -8.11
N LEU A 76 6.48 1.25 -8.13
CA LEU A 76 7.86 1.69 -8.33
C LEU A 76 8.07 2.29 -9.73
N THR A 77 7.44 1.70 -10.73
CA THR A 77 7.60 2.12 -12.12
C THR A 77 6.82 3.38 -12.45
N VAL A 78 5.58 3.45 -11.97
CA VAL A 78 4.63 4.49 -12.39
C VAL A 78 4.64 5.70 -11.47
N TYR A 79 4.72 5.49 -10.15
CA TYR A 79 4.55 6.59 -9.20
C TYR A 79 5.84 7.03 -8.52
N ALA A 80 6.69 6.11 -8.12
CA ALA A 80 7.88 6.45 -7.37
C ALA A 80 8.82 7.44 -8.06
N PRO A 81 8.94 7.48 -9.41
CA PRO A 81 9.79 8.48 -10.05
C PRO A 81 9.39 9.93 -9.79
N ASN A 82 8.09 10.18 -9.57
CA ASN A 82 7.57 11.53 -9.42
C ASN A 82 6.92 11.83 -8.07
N TYR A 83 6.75 10.80 -7.23
CA TYR A 83 6.07 10.94 -5.96
C TYR A 83 6.83 10.21 -4.88
N SER A 84 6.69 10.70 -3.66
CA SER A 84 7.28 10.03 -2.51
C SER A 84 6.40 8.84 -2.14
N VAL A 85 6.85 7.65 -2.48
CA VAL A 85 6.14 6.41 -2.21
C VAL A 85 7.08 5.47 -1.46
N ALA A 86 6.68 5.04 -0.28
CA ALA A 86 7.42 4.05 0.49
C ALA A 86 6.58 2.79 0.59
N MET A 87 7.22 1.64 0.49
CA MET A 87 6.52 0.37 0.54
C MET A 87 7.29 -0.64 1.35
N TYR A 88 6.56 -1.53 1.99
CA TYR A 88 7.18 -2.67 2.65
C TYR A 88 6.22 -3.85 2.66
N PHE A 89 6.79 -5.04 2.84
CA PHE A 89 6.05 -6.29 2.89
C PHE A 89 6.16 -6.90 4.28
N SER A 90 5.15 -7.66 4.62
CA SER A 90 5.15 -8.48 5.83
C SER A 90 4.38 -9.76 5.54
N THR A 91 4.81 -10.86 6.14
CA THR A 91 4.04 -12.09 6.08
C THR A 91 3.02 -12.06 7.21
N VAL A 92 1.75 -12.33 6.87
CA VAL A 92 0.66 -12.36 7.84
C VAL A 92 -0.04 -13.70 7.79
N ALA A 93 -0.70 -14.06 8.86
CA ALA A 93 -1.51 -15.27 8.92
C ALA A 93 -2.96 -14.87 8.94
N VAL A 94 -3.75 -15.40 8.01
CA VAL A 94 -5.17 -15.10 7.90
C VAL A 94 -5.99 -16.34 8.19
N LEU A 95 -7.26 -16.13 8.58
CA LEU A 95 -8.17 -17.21 8.92
C LEU A 95 -9.05 -17.64 7.75
N ARG A 96 -9.31 -16.72 6.84
CA ARG A 96 -10.18 -16.95 5.68
C ARG A 96 -9.46 -16.57 4.40
N PRO A 97 -8.54 -17.44 3.92
CA PRO A 97 -7.68 -17.08 2.79
C PRO A 97 -8.43 -16.80 1.50
N GLU A 98 -9.62 -17.32 1.34
CA GLU A 98 -10.44 -17.09 0.15
C GLU A 98 -10.91 -15.63 0.04
N ARG A 99 -10.77 -14.84 1.12
CA ARG A 99 -11.17 -13.43 1.13
C ARG A 99 -10.07 -12.51 0.57
N PHE A 100 -8.92 -13.08 0.34
CA PHE A 100 -7.73 -12.36 -0.08
C PHE A 100 -7.19 -12.97 -1.39
#